data_3c0f8a019c90f4386f6fe7f2c3a42e9f
#
_entry.id   3c0f8a019c90f4386f6fe7f2c3a42e9f
#
_cell.length_a   1.000
_cell.length_b   1.000
_cell.length_c   1.000
_cell.angle_alpha   90.00
_cell.angle_beta   90.00
_cell.angle_gamma   90.00
#
_symmetry.space_group_name_H-M   'P 1'
#
loop_
_entity.id
_entity.type
_entity.pdbx_description
1 polymer ?
#
loop_
_entity_poly.entity_id
_entity_poly.type
_entity_poly.pdbx_seq_one_letter_code
_entity_poly.pdbx_strand_id
1 'polypeptide(L)'
;TWTFPDGTVLTGDKVLSGFKTTGNQTVMLSAKIDGSSREWKITVEIRPYVVNFMDWEQADGAKYESPTYTCPVLSPDAGTVYVNTGNKVSNLYAFDVRTGKNKWTFRPTDNGDMQAESKSMVAVNPVSGDIYYGTSAGGQFYAVKPDGTLHWKFSKCGSMNSAPPAVSADGTVVYIADAKGALYALDAETGTERWSAPYAAGSCGYGLLVNGGEVV
;
A
#
# COMPACT_ATOMS: atom_id res chain seq x y z
N THR A 1 -9.79 27.84 -15.22
CA THR A 1 -10.63 27.98 -14.03
C THR A 1 -11.54 26.78 -13.91
N TRP A 2 -11.67 26.23 -12.73
CA TRP A 2 -12.54 25.12 -12.39
C TRP A 2 -13.64 25.61 -11.45
N THR A 3 -14.88 25.34 -11.77
CA THR A 3 -16.04 25.69 -10.93
C THR A 3 -16.71 24.41 -10.45
N PHE A 4 -16.82 24.27 -9.14
CA PHE A 4 -17.39 23.10 -8.46
C PHE A 4 -18.87 23.33 -8.14
N PRO A 5 -19.65 22.25 -7.87
CA PRO A 5 -21.09 22.35 -7.59
C PRO A 5 -21.45 23.21 -6.37
N ASP A 6 -20.55 23.36 -5.41
CA ASP A 6 -20.72 24.19 -4.21
C ASP A 6 -20.37 25.69 -4.46
N GLY A 7 -20.07 26.06 -5.68
CA GLY A 7 -19.69 27.42 -6.07
C GLY A 7 -18.19 27.73 -5.90
N THR A 8 -17.39 26.78 -5.39
CA THR A 8 -15.94 26.97 -5.28
C THR A 8 -15.32 27.15 -6.67
N VAL A 9 -14.45 28.14 -6.82
CA VAL A 9 -13.73 28.41 -8.06
C VAL A 9 -12.22 28.33 -7.79
N LEU A 10 -11.53 27.45 -8.51
CA LEU A 10 -10.09 27.28 -8.46
C LEU A 10 -9.43 27.55 -9.80
N THR A 11 -8.21 28.05 -9.79
CA THR A 11 -7.44 28.35 -11.00
C THR A 11 -6.15 27.54 -11.02
N GLY A 12 -5.85 26.92 -12.14
CA GLY A 12 -4.65 26.11 -12.35
C GLY A 12 -4.88 25.04 -13.38
N ASP A 13 -3.81 24.41 -13.80
CA ASP A 13 -3.81 23.23 -14.67
C ASP A 13 -4.18 21.94 -13.90
N LYS A 14 -3.90 21.94 -12.60
CA LYS A 14 -4.33 20.92 -11.64
C LYS A 14 -4.95 21.60 -10.43
N VAL A 15 -6.09 21.09 -9.96
CA VAL A 15 -6.76 21.59 -8.77
C VAL A 15 -7.18 20.41 -7.90
N LEU A 16 -7.14 20.62 -6.59
CA LEU A 16 -7.59 19.65 -5.59
C LEU A 16 -8.82 20.23 -4.91
N SER A 17 -9.93 19.50 -4.95
CA SER A 17 -11.16 19.87 -4.26
C SER A 17 -11.89 18.63 -3.77
N GLY A 18 -12.62 18.76 -2.65
CA GLY A 18 -13.47 17.71 -2.11
C GLY A 18 -14.93 17.97 -2.44
N PHE A 19 -15.69 16.88 -2.59
CA PHE A 19 -17.15 16.95 -2.76
C PHE A 19 -17.83 16.68 -1.41
N LYS A 20 -18.80 17.52 -1.07
CA LYS A 20 -19.55 17.42 0.20
C LYS A 20 -20.78 16.52 0.10
N THR A 21 -21.21 16.23 -1.12
CA THR A 21 -22.41 15.44 -1.40
C THR A 21 -22.10 14.29 -2.33
N THR A 22 -22.83 13.20 -2.19
CA THR A 22 -22.73 12.02 -3.06
C THR A 22 -23.62 12.17 -4.32
N GLY A 23 -23.48 11.24 -5.26
CA GLY A 23 -24.18 11.25 -6.52
C GLY A 23 -23.39 11.93 -7.64
N ASN A 24 -24.06 12.17 -8.75
CA ASN A 24 -23.44 12.81 -9.90
C ASN A 24 -23.19 14.29 -9.62
N GLN A 25 -21.93 14.68 -9.62
CA GLN A 25 -21.48 16.07 -9.45
C GLN A 25 -20.91 16.58 -10.77
N THR A 26 -21.29 17.80 -11.16
CA THR A 26 -20.79 18.41 -12.39
C THR A 26 -19.75 19.47 -12.05
N VAL A 27 -18.55 19.30 -12.58
CA VAL A 27 -17.48 20.28 -12.54
C VAL A 27 -17.39 20.97 -13.88
N MET A 28 -17.33 22.30 -13.86
CA MET A 28 -17.16 23.13 -15.07
C MET A 28 -15.71 23.53 -15.21
N LEU A 29 -15.11 23.26 -16.34
CA LEU A 29 -13.80 23.78 -16.71
C LEU A 29 -13.99 24.88 -17.74
N SER A 30 -13.55 26.09 -17.42
CA SER A 30 -13.51 27.21 -18.36
C SER A 30 -12.05 27.59 -18.65
N ALA A 31 -11.69 27.66 -19.91
CA ALA A 31 -10.38 28.08 -20.36
C ALA A 31 -10.45 29.02 -21.57
N LYS A 32 -9.48 29.92 -21.68
CA LYS A 32 -9.27 30.69 -22.90
C LYS A 32 -8.22 30.02 -23.77
N ILE A 33 -8.60 29.71 -25.02
CA ILE A 33 -7.72 29.13 -26.03
C ILE A 33 -7.79 30.06 -27.25
N ASP A 34 -6.67 30.55 -27.70
CA ASP A 34 -6.57 31.48 -28.87
C ASP A 34 -7.54 32.68 -28.75
N GLY A 35 -7.64 33.24 -27.52
CA GLY A 35 -8.52 34.38 -27.26
C GLY A 35 -10.00 34.07 -27.08
N SER A 36 -10.43 32.84 -27.39
CA SER A 36 -11.82 32.39 -27.26
C SER A 36 -12.04 31.62 -25.96
N SER A 37 -13.10 31.91 -25.23
CA SER A 37 -13.50 31.17 -24.06
C SER A 37 -14.16 29.85 -24.47
N ARG A 38 -13.77 28.77 -23.84
CA ARG A 38 -14.36 27.44 -23.98
C ARG A 38 -14.72 26.88 -22.63
N GLU A 39 -15.79 26.11 -22.58
CA GLU A 39 -16.29 25.46 -21.39
C GLU A 39 -16.46 23.96 -21.60
N TRP A 40 -16.10 23.17 -20.60
CA TRP A 40 -16.34 21.74 -20.56
C TRP A 40 -17.07 21.37 -19.28
N LYS A 41 -18.04 20.48 -19.41
CA LYS A 41 -18.74 19.87 -18.30
C LYS A 41 -18.14 18.48 -18.06
N ILE A 42 -17.69 18.23 -16.83
CA ILE A 42 -17.17 16.95 -16.41
C ILE A 42 -18.11 16.42 -15.33
N THR A 43 -18.77 15.31 -15.58
CA THR A 43 -19.61 14.66 -14.57
C THR A 43 -18.79 13.61 -13.82
N VAL A 44 -18.71 13.74 -12.50
CA VAL A 44 -18.03 12.82 -11.61
C VAL A 44 -19.07 12.17 -10.70
N GLU A 45 -19.15 10.87 -10.68
CA GLU A 45 -20.00 10.14 -9.74
C GLU A 45 -19.29 10.02 -8.40
N ILE A 46 -19.79 10.74 -7.40
CA ILE A 46 -19.30 10.65 -6.02
C ILE A 46 -20.14 9.61 -5.29
N ARG A 47 -19.52 8.50 -4.95
CA ARG A 47 -20.17 7.44 -4.18
C ARG A 47 -19.90 7.64 -2.71
N PRO A 48 -20.88 7.34 -1.82
CA PRO A 48 -20.61 7.36 -0.39
C PRO A 48 -19.52 6.34 -0.10
N TYR A 49 -18.43 6.79 0.48
CA TYR A 49 -17.45 5.89 1.07
C TYR A 49 -17.95 5.52 2.46
N VAL A 50 -18.75 4.50 2.54
CA VAL A 50 -19.15 3.91 3.83
C VAL A 50 -18.19 2.76 4.09
N VAL A 51 -17.19 3.01 4.92
CA VAL A 51 -16.44 1.91 5.54
C VAL A 51 -17.29 1.39 6.70
N ASN A 52 -18.19 0.51 6.41
CA ASN A 52 -18.82 -0.27 7.44
C ASN A 52 -18.02 -1.56 7.62
N PHE A 53 -17.05 -1.54 8.51
CA PHE A 53 -16.24 -2.72 8.83
C PHE A 53 -17.07 -3.91 9.29
N MET A 54 -18.30 -3.68 9.70
CA MET A 54 -19.22 -4.73 10.15
C MET A 54 -19.96 -5.38 8.98
N ASP A 55 -20.08 -4.69 7.83
CA ASP A 55 -20.88 -5.19 6.70
C ASP A 55 -20.18 -6.27 5.88
N TRP A 56 -18.86 -6.44 6.04
CA TRP A 56 -18.14 -7.44 5.30
C TRP A 56 -17.26 -8.37 6.15
N GLU A 57 -17.56 -8.46 7.45
CA GLU A 57 -17.01 -9.54 8.26
C GLU A 57 -17.44 -10.87 7.67
N GLN A 58 -16.49 -11.61 7.08
CA GLN A 58 -16.73 -12.90 6.43
C GLN A 58 -17.75 -12.84 5.25
N ALA A 59 -17.71 -11.80 4.45
CA ALA A 59 -18.62 -11.62 3.31
C ALA A 59 -18.66 -12.81 2.33
N ASP A 60 -17.61 -13.62 2.30
CA ASP A 60 -17.50 -14.86 1.49
C ASP A 60 -17.64 -16.14 2.31
N GLY A 61 -17.89 -16.04 3.63
CA GLY A 61 -17.96 -17.19 4.54
C GLY A 61 -16.62 -17.91 4.75
N ALA A 62 -15.53 -17.40 4.19
CA ALA A 62 -14.22 -18.00 4.36
C ALA A 62 -13.63 -17.72 5.74
N LYS A 63 -12.82 -18.64 6.23
CA LYS A 63 -12.03 -18.44 7.45
C LYS A 63 -10.64 -18.00 7.06
N TYR A 64 -10.26 -16.82 7.51
CA TYR A 64 -8.89 -16.27 7.37
C TYR A 64 -8.13 -16.46 8.67
N GLU A 65 -6.81 -16.67 8.54
CA GLU A 65 -5.97 -16.76 9.72
C GLU A 65 -5.89 -15.41 10.42
N SER A 66 -5.80 -15.43 11.74
CA SER A 66 -5.80 -14.22 12.55
C SER A 66 -4.61 -13.31 12.21
N PRO A 67 -4.83 -12.04 11.87
CA PRO A 67 -3.77 -11.07 11.76
C PRO A 67 -3.20 -10.79 13.15
N THR A 68 -1.95 -11.13 13.37
CA THR A 68 -1.24 -10.84 14.62
C THR A 68 -0.17 -9.79 14.32
N TYR A 69 -0.23 -8.65 15.00
CA TYR A 69 0.76 -7.56 14.88
C TYR A 69 0.82 -6.85 13.51
N THR A 70 -0.21 -6.95 12.68
CA THR A 70 -0.23 -6.32 11.37
C THR A 70 -1.32 -5.27 11.25
N CYS A 71 -1.07 -4.23 10.48
CA CYS A 71 -2.06 -3.20 10.17
C CYS A 71 -2.53 -3.34 8.73
N PRO A 72 -3.84 -3.22 8.46
CA PRO A 72 -4.34 -3.14 7.10
C PRO A 72 -3.80 -1.91 6.37
N VAL A 73 -3.48 -2.05 5.07
CA VAL A 73 -3.00 -0.96 4.23
C VAL A 73 -3.83 -0.91 2.95
N LEU A 74 -4.16 0.29 2.49
CA LEU A 74 -4.91 0.49 1.25
C LEU A 74 -4.01 0.54 0.03
N SER A 75 -4.54 0.10 -1.10
CA SER A 75 -3.96 0.38 -2.42
C SER A 75 -3.98 1.88 -2.71
N PRO A 76 -3.12 2.39 -3.62
CA PRO A 76 -3.10 3.82 -3.96
C PRO A 76 -4.44 4.38 -4.47
N ASP A 77 -5.26 3.55 -5.12
CA ASP A 77 -6.61 3.90 -5.59
C ASP A 77 -7.70 3.70 -4.52
N ALA A 78 -7.32 3.28 -3.31
CA ALA A 78 -8.21 2.93 -2.20
C ALA A 78 -9.27 1.85 -2.53
N GLY A 79 -9.10 1.09 -3.60
CA GLY A 79 -10.03 0.05 -4.03
C GLY A 79 -9.76 -1.33 -3.43
N THR A 80 -8.59 -1.52 -2.84
CA THR A 80 -8.16 -2.79 -2.24
C THR A 80 -7.54 -2.55 -0.87
N VAL A 81 -7.87 -3.38 0.10
CA VAL A 81 -7.19 -3.44 1.39
C VAL A 81 -6.32 -4.70 1.46
N TYR A 82 -5.08 -4.53 1.87
CA TYR A 82 -4.11 -5.60 2.04
C TYR A 82 -3.90 -5.90 3.51
N VAL A 83 -3.89 -7.19 3.85
CA VAL A 83 -3.66 -7.66 5.22
C VAL A 83 -2.77 -8.90 5.14
N ASN A 84 -1.69 -8.94 5.90
CA ASN A 84 -0.93 -10.16 6.06
C ASN A 84 -1.28 -10.84 7.40
N THR A 85 -1.11 -12.16 7.44
CA THR A 85 -1.36 -12.94 8.65
C THR A 85 -0.06 -13.26 9.38
N GLY A 86 -0.13 -13.23 10.72
CA GLY A 86 1.05 -13.33 11.56
C GLY A 86 1.22 -14.65 12.31
N ASN A 87 0.28 -15.58 12.21
CA ASN A 87 0.29 -16.78 13.05
C ASN A 87 0.46 -18.05 12.20
N LYS A 88 1.64 -18.64 12.21
CA LYS A 88 2.03 -19.92 11.56
C LYS A 88 2.13 -19.89 10.04
N VAL A 89 1.51 -18.98 9.36
CA VAL A 89 1.58 -18.80 7.90
C VAL A 89 1.68 -17.31 7.56
N SER A 90 2.49 -16.98 6.58
CA SER A 90 2.73 -15.60 6.15
C SER A 90 1.91 -15.25 4.91
N ASN A 91 0.59 -15.53 4.95
CA ASN A 91 -0.27 -15.21 3.82
C ASN A 91 -0.52 -13.71 3.72
N LEU A 92 -0.56 -13.20 2.51
CA LEU A 92 -1.01 -11.85 2.19
C LEU A 92 -2.37 -11.94 1.49
N TYR A 93 -3.35 -11.24 2.03
CA TYR A 93 -4.72 -11.20 1.48
C TYR A 93 -5.01 -9.83 0.89
N ALA A 94 -5.74 -9.83 -0.20
CA ALA A 94 -6.31 -8.62 -0.79
C ALA A 94 -7.83 -8.70 -0.79
N PHE A 95 -8.47 -7.70 -0.22
CA PHE A 95 -9.92 -7.61 -0.17
C PHE A 95 -10.41 -6.37 -0.95
N ASP A 96 -11.52 -6.53 -1.63
CA ASP A 96 -12.23 -5.40 -2.21
C ASP A 96 -12.82 -4.53 -1.09
N VAL A 97 -12.48 -3.25 -1.08
CA VAL A 97 -12.87 -2.32 0.00
C VAL A 97 -14.38 -2.17 0.10
N ARG A 98 -15.10 -2.26 -1.00
CA ARG A 98 -16.56 -2.04 -1.01
C ARG A 98 -17.36 -3.27 -0.58
N THR A 99 -16.87 -4.46 -0.93
CA THR A 99 -17.64 -5.70 -0.77
C THR A 99 -17.09 -6.62 0.30
N GLY A 100 -15.86 -6.38 0.79
CA GLY A 100 -15.14 -7.25 1.70
C GLY A 100 -14.76 -8.61 1.11
N LYS A 101 -15.02 -8.83 -0.18
CA LYS A 101 -14.68 -10.10 -0.83
C LYS A 101 -13.18 -10.19 -1.06
N ASN A 102 -12.63 -11.37 -0.80
CA ASN A 102 -11.25 -11.67 -1.15
C ASN A 102 -11.07 -11.60 -2.68
N LYS A 103 -10.10 -10.81 -3.12
CA LYS A 103 -9.71 -10.71 -4.54
C LYS A 103 -8.67 -11.76 -4.89
N TRP A 104 -7.70 -11.95 -4.00
CA TRP A 104 -6.65 -12.96 -4.11
C TRP A 104 -5.94 -13.19 -2.76
N THR A 105 -5.21 -14.28 -2.70
CA THR A 105 -4.34 -14.63 -1.57
C THR A 105 -2.98 -15.05 -2.13
N PHE A 106 -1.94 -14.34 -1.72
CA PHE A 106 -0.57 -14.76 -1.98
C PHE A 106 -0.08 -15.62 -0.83
N ARG A 107 0.49 -16.78 -1.18
CA ARG A 107 1.07 -17.74 -0.23
C ARG A 107 2.53 -17.97 -0.60
N PRO A 108 3.49 -17.62 0.28
CA PRO A 108 4.87 -18.01 0.07
C PRO A 108 4.98 -19.54 -0.04
N THR A 109 5.68 -20.04 -1.05
CA THR A 109 5.82 -21.48 -1.31
C THR A 109 7.20 -22.02 -0.95
N ASP A 110 8.09 -21.14 -0.48
CA ASP A 110 9.48 -21.49 -0.20
C ASP A 110 9.63 -22.23 1.13
N ASN A 111 10.58 -23.15 1.17
CA ASN A 111 10.86 -24.00 2.32
C ASN A 111 11.01 -23.20 3.63
N GLY A 112 10.13 -23.45 4.58
CA GLY A 112 10.10 -22.79 5.88
C GLY A 112 9.19 -21.56 5.97
N ASP A 113 8.88 -20.90 4.87
CA ASP A 113 8.06 -19.68 4.88
C ASP A 113 6.58 -19.95 5.12
N MET A 114 6.10 -21.14 4.78
CA MET A 114 4.71 -21.56 5.06
C MET A 114 4.39 -21.68 6.56
N GLN A 115 5.42 -21.74 7.40
CA GLN A 115 5.28 -21.81 8.87
C GLN A 115 5.87 -20.59 9.57
N ALA A 116 6.36 -19.62 8.80
CA ALA A 116 6.96 -18.43 9.34
C ALA A 116 5.88 -17.43 9.76
N GLU A 117 5.90 -17.05 11.02
CA GLU A 117 5.09 -15.92 11.47
C GLU A 117 5.51 -14.69 10.68
N SER A 118 4.57 -13.95 10.11
CA SER A 118 4.83 -12.59 9.64
C SER A 118 4.44 -11.63 10.75
N LYS A 119 5.44 -10.99 11.33
CA LYS A 119 5.24 -9.86 12.25
C LYS A 119 5.53 -8.53 11.57
N SER A 120 5.97 -8.56 10.32
CA SER A 120 6.21 -7.37 9.52
C SER A 120 4.87 -6.78 9.04
N MET A 121 4.74 -5.49 9.18
CA MET A 121 3.61 -4.78 8.58
C MET A 121 3.79 -4.70 7.06
N VAL A 122 2.69 -4.44 6.37
CA VAL A 122 2.66 -4.27 4.92
C VAL A 122 2.97 -2.82 4.55
N ALA A 123 3.72 -2.61 3.48
CA ALA A 123 3.83 -1.32 2.81
C ALA A 123 3.38 -1.45 1.36
N VAL A 124 2.87 -0.36 0.77
CA VAL A 124 2.43 -0.32 -0.62
C VAL A 124 3.20 0.77 -1.37
N ASN A 125 3.68 0.43 -2.54
CA ASN A 125 4.34 1.40 -3.42
C ASN A 125 3.30 2.42 -3.93
N PRO A 126 3.52 3.71 -3.69
CA PRO A 126 2.54 4.73 -4.07
C PRO A 126 2.41 4.91 -5.60
N VAL A 127 3.37 4.39 -6.37
CA VAL A 127 3.43 4.55 -7.84
C VAL A 127 3.03 3.27 -8.55
N SER A 128 3.69 2.12 -8.25
CA SER A 128 3.41 0.84 -8.92
C SER A 128 2.23 0.08 -8.30
N GLY A 129 1.93 0.34 -7.03
CA GLY A 129 0.95 -0.43 -6.26
C GLY A 129 1.48 -1.76 -5.71
N ASP A 130 2.76 -2.08 -5.91
CA ASP A 130 3.37 -3.29 -5.37
C ASP A 130 3.31 -3.32 -3.84
N ILE A 131 3.13 -4.50 -3.31
CA ILE A 131 2.93 -4.73 -1.89
C ILE A 131 4.18 -5.40 -1.32
N TYR A 132 4.72 -4.82 -0.26
CA TYR A 132 5.95 -5.29 0.39
C TYR A 132 5.68 -5.78 1.80
N TYR A 133 6.22 -6.94 2.15
CA TYR A 133 6.18 -7.44 3.52
C TYR A 133 7.29 -8.47 3.76
N GLY A 134 7.63 -8.69 5.03
CA GLY A 134 8.67 -9.64 5.44
C GLY A 134 8.14 -10.76 6.33
N THR A 135 8.94 -11.81 6.49
CA THR A 135 8.67 -12.91 7.40
C THR A 135 9.63 -12.91 8.59
N SER A 136 9.17 -13.35 9.76
CA SER A 136 10.01 -13.41 10.96
C SER A 136 10.89 -14.66 11.00
N ALA A 137 10.37 -15.82 10.62
CA ALA A 137 11.18 -17.03 10.51
C ALA A 137 11.67 -17.17 9.06
N GLY A 138 12.96 -17.44 8.88
CA GLY A 138 13.56 -17.58 7.56
C GLY A 138 14.09 -16.29 6.93
N GLY A 139 13.67 -15.10 7.42
CA GLY A 139 14.21 -13.83 6.96
C GLY A 139 14.00 -13.57 5.48
N GLN A 140 12.77 -13.74 5.00
CA GLN A 140 12.42 -13.47 3.61
C GLN A 140 11.64 -12.17 3.51
N PHE A 141 11.90 -11.43 2.46
CA PHE A 141 11.17 -10.22 2.12
C PHE A 141 10.61 -10.33 0.71
N TYR A 142 9.33 -10.04 0.56
CA TYR A 142 8.59 -10.23 -0.69
C TYR A 142 8.06 -8.92 -1.23
N ALA A 143 8.13 -8.78 -2.56
CA ALA A 143 7.31 -7.86 -3.31
C ALA A 143 6.25 -8.66 -4.07
N VAL A 144 4.99 -8.29 -3.91
CA VAL A 144 3.84 -8.90 -4.57
C VAL A 144 3.16 -7.86 -5.43
N LYS A 145 2.83 -8.20 -6.66
CA LYS A 145 2.14 -7.29 -7.58
C LYS A 145 0.67 -7.08 -7.16
N PRO A 146 0.02 -5.99 -7.62
CA PRO A 146 -1.40 -5.74 -7.34
C PRO A 146 -2.35 -6.86 -7.75
N ASP A 147 -1.95 -7.73 -8.67
CA ASP A 147 -2.71 -8.91 -9.11
C ASP A 147 -2.51 -10.15 -8.23
N GLY A 148 -1.64 -10.07 -7.21
CA GLY A 148 -1.35 -11.15 -6.28
C GLY A 148 -0.21 -12.08 -6.72
N THR A 149 0.47 -11.80 -7.83
CA THR A 149 1.63 -12.57 -8.27
C THR A 149 2.92 -12.09 -7.60
N LEU A 150 3.86 -13.02 -7.35
CA LEU A 150 5.18 -12.67 -6.85
C LEU A 150 5.90 -11.78 -7.89
N HIS A 151 6.39 -10.61 -7.44
CA HIS A 151 7.25 -9.77 -8.26
C HIS A 151 8.70 -10.20 -8.08
N TRP A 152 9.20 -10.08 -6.86
CA TRP A 152 10.54 -10.55 -6.49
C TRP A 152 10.63 -10.93 -5.01
N LYS A 153 11.74 -11.58 -4.64
CA LYS A 153 12.07 -11.97 -3.27
C LYS A 153 13.51 -11.59 -2.94
N PHE A 154 13.70 -11.08 -1.72
CA PHE A 154 15.02 -10.80 -1.15
C PHE A 154 15.26 -11.69 0.09
N SER A 155 16.36 -12.46 0.09
CA SER A 155 16.63 -13.52 1.07
C SER A 155 17.87 -13.29 1.94
N LYS A 156 18.50 -12.11 1.84
CA LYS A 156 19.70 -11.80 2.65
C LYS A 156 19.37 -11.23 4.03
N CYS A 157 18.16 -10.72 4.23
CA CYS A 157 17.76 -10.14 5.50
C CYS A 157 17.64 -11.20 6.60
N GLY A 158 17.77 -10.74 7.83
CA GLY A 158 17.40 -11.53 9.00
C GLY A 158 15.88 -11.53 9.22
N SER A 159 15.46 -12.03 10.40
CA SER A 159 14.06 -11.99 10.80
C SER A 159 13.49 -10.57 10.72
N MET A 160 12.33 -10.43 10.10
CA MET A 160 11.59 -9.16 9.98
C MET A 160 10.56 -9.08 11.11
N ASN A 161 10.91 -8.40 12.20
CA ASN A 161 10.04 -8.29 13.38
C ASN A 161 9.41 -6.89 13.44
N SER A 162 8.14 -6.82 13.15
CA SER A 162 7.23 -5.68 13.43
C SER A 162 7.50 -4.35 12.72
N ALA A 163 8.68 -4.11 12.14
CA ALA A 163 8.93 -2.88 11.41
C ALA A 163 8.25 -2.92 10.02
N PRO A 164 7.40 -1.95 9.70
CA PRO A 164 6.93 -1.80 8.33
C PRO A 164 8.09 -1.44 7.41
N PRO A 165 8.12 -1.94 6.18
CA PRO A 165 8.98 -1.38 5.15
C PRO A 165 8.62 0.08 4.89
N ALA A 166 9.57 0.88 4.43
CA ALA A 166 9.30 2.23 3.94
C ALA A 166 9.58 2.29 2.43
N VAL A 167 8.76 3.03 1.71
CA VAL A 167 8.91 3.21 0.26
C VAL A 167 9.18 4.67 -0.03
N SER A 168 10.14 4.96 -0.92
CA SER A 168 10.38 6.34 -1.36
C SER A 168 9.16 6.91 -2.09
N ALA A 169 8.97 8.22 -2.00
CA ALA A 169 7.81 8.89 -2.58
C ALA A 169 7.69 8.72 -4.11
N ASP A 170 8.83 8.56 -4.79
CA ASP A 170 8.92 8.27 -6.23
C ASP A 170 8.72 6.78 -6.56
N GLY A 171 8.57 5.92 -5.54
CA GLY A 171 8.35 4.50 -5.69
C GLY A 171 9.57 3.69 -6.16
N THR A 172 10.76 4.29 -6.17
CA THR A 172 11.97 3.63 -6.75
C THR A 172 12.80 2.84 -5.75
N VAL A 173 12.64 3.09 -4.45
CA VAL A 173 13.42 2.44 -3.38
C VAL A 173 12.52 1.91 -2.30
N VAL A 174 12.82 0.71 -1.82
CA VAL A 174 12.23 0.12 -0.61
C VAL A 174 13.29 -0.03 0.46
N TYR A 175 13.01 0.45 1.65
CA TYR A 175 13.88 0.37 2.82
C TYR A 175 13.32 -0.66 3.80
N ILE A 176 14.19 -1.54 4.29
CA ILE A 176 13.84 -2.56 5.28
C ILE A 176 14.90 -2.63 6.37
N ALA A 177 14.49 -2.89 7.59
CA ALA A 177 15.39 -3.16 8.70
C ALA A 177 15.11 -4.55 9.29
N ASP A 178 16.15 -5.30 9.62
CA ASP A 178 16.02 -6.63 10.17
C ASP A 178 16.41 -6.72 11.65
N ALA A 179 16.04 -7.81 12.31
CA ALA A 179 16.35 -8.05 13.71
C ALA A 179 17.83 -8.31 13.99
N LYS A 180 18.66 -8.52 12.97
CA LYS A 180 20.12 -8.65 13.11
C LYS A 180 20.82 -7.29 13.15
N GLY A 181 20.10 -6.21 12.94
CA GLY A 181 20.61 -4.86 12.97
C GLY A 181 21.17 -4.39 11.63
N ALA A 182 20.62 -4.87 10.53
CA ALA A 182 20.95 -4.40 9.20
C ALA A 182 19.78 -3.60 8.60
N LEU A 183 20.10 -2.47 7.98
CA LEU A 183 19.24 -1.66 7.18
C LEU A 183 19.61 -1.87 5.70
N TYR A 184 18.64 -2.12 4.86
CA TYR A 184 18.82 -2.31 3.42
C TYR A 184 18.00 -1.30 2.63
N ALA A 185 18.57 -0.80 1.55
CA ALA A 185 17.85 -0.12 0.48
C ALA A 185 17.84 -1.02 -0.75
N LEU A 186 16.64 -1.38 -1.18
CA LEU A 186 16.42 -2.24 -2.32
C LEU A 186 15.83 -1.45 -3.49
N ASP A 187 16.24 -1.79 -4.68
CA ASP A 187 15.57 -1.32 -5.89
C ASP A 187 14.15 -1.88 -5.93
N ALA A 188 13.15 -1.00 -6.05
CA ALA A 188 11.75 -1.38 -5.92
C ALA A 188 11.25 -2.27 -7.08
N GLU A 189 11.83 -2.12 -8.26
CA GLU A 189 11.46 -2.89 -9.45
C GLU A 189 12.09 -4.28 -9.47
N THR A 190 13.37 -4.37 -9.07
CA THR A 190 14.14 -5.60 -9.24
C THR A 190 14.42 -6.37 -7.94
N GLY A 191 14.20 -5.73 -6.77
CA GLY A 191 14.57 -6.29 -5.47
C GLY A 191 16.09 -6.37 -5.23
N THR A 192 16.91 -5.78 -6.11
CA THR A 192 18.36 -5.78 -5.92
C THR A 192 18.79 -4.81 -4.84
N GLU A 193 19.75 -5.23 -4.01
CA GLU A 193 20.34 -4.37 -3.00
C GLU A 193 21.08 -3.21 -3.63
N ARG A 194 20.66 -1.97 -3.36
CA ARG A 194 21.40 -0.76 -3.72
C ARG A 194 22.50 -0.47 -2.71
N TRP A 195 22.21 -0.63 -1.45
CA TRP A 195 23.15 -0.53 -0.34
C TRP A 195 22.60 -1.19 0.92
N SER A 196 23.50 -1.49 1.86
CA SER A 196 23.15 -1.88 3.21
C SER A 196 24.06 -1.18 4.22
N ALA A 197 23.55 -0.97 5.43
CA ALA A 197 24.28 -0.33 6.52
C ALA A 197 23.96 -1.03 7.84
N PRO A 198 24.90 -1.03 8.80
CA PRO A 198 24.60 -1.47 10.15
C PRO A 198 23.59 -0.52 10.81
N TYR A 199 22.63 -1.10 11.50
CA TYR A 199 21.62 -0.44 12.30
C TYR A 199 21.72 -0.97 13.74
N ALA A 200 21.09 -0.33 14.71
CA ALA A 200 21.15 -0.78 16.09
C ALA A 200 20.59 -2.21 16.23
N ALA A 201 21.39 -3.14 16.74
CA ALA A 201 20.98 -4.51 17.00
C ALA A 201 19.81 -4.56 17.97
N GLY A 202 18.77 -5.29 17.63
CA GLY A 202 17.59 -5.47 18.47
C GLY A 202 16.32 -5.65 17.66
N SER A 203 15.22 -5.86 18.35
CA SER A 203 13.90 -5.93 17.72
C SER A 203 13.56 -4.56 17.13
N CYS A 204 13.48 -4.46 15.80
CA CYS A 204 12.94 -3.28 15.12
C CYS A 204 11.43 -3.20 15.38
N GLY A 205 11.05 -2.66 16.55
CA GLY A 205 9.64 -2.46 16.90
C GLY A 205 9.02 -1.19 16.34
N TYR A 206 9.81 -0.37 15.61
CA TYR A 206 9.40 0.93 15.10
C TYR A 206 9.55 0.97 13.57
N GLY A 207 8.63 1.68 12.92
CA GLY A 207 8.66 1.85 11.47
C GLY A 207 9.80 2.76 11.02
N LEU A 208 10.28 2.52 9.82
CA LEU A 208 11.18 3.42 9.12
C LEU A 208 10.38 4.59 8.54
N LEU A 209 10.89 5.81 8.68
CA LEU A 209 10.33 6.99 8.05
C LEU A 209 11.30 7.47 6.95
N VAL A 210 10.78 7.71 5.76
CA VAL A 210 11.55 8.34 4.67
C VAL A 210 11.12 9.80 4.55
N ASN A 211 12.07 10.70 4.74
CA ASN A 211 11.84 12.12 4.61
C ASN A 211 12.94 12.76 3.75
N GLY A 212 12.57 13.31 2.59
CA GLY A 212 13.49 14.05 1.72
C GLY A 212 14.72 13.26 1.24
N GLY A 213 14.62 11.93 1.17
CA GLY A 213 15.74 11.04 0.82
C GLY A 213 16.57 10.54 2.01
N GLU A 214 16.23 10.95 3.22
CA GLU A 214 16.80 10.40 4.46
C GLU A 214 15.87 9.33 5.05
N VAL A 215 16.47 8.30 5.64
CA VAL A 215 15.77 7.25 6.39
C VAL A 215 16.02 7.48 7.88
N VAL A 216 14.93 7.67 8.63
CA VAL A 216 14.96 7.96 10.06
C VAL A 216 14.22 6.87 10.84
#